data_2c238a4c8670dca28a83a6bb5b217d4c
#
_entry.id   2c238a4c8670dca28a83a6bb5b217d4c
#
_cell.length_a   1.000
_cell.length_b   1.000
_cell.length_c   1.000
_cell.angle_alpha   90.00
_cell.angle_beta   90.00
_cell.angle_gamma   90.00
#
_symmetry.space_group_name_H-M   'P 1'
#
loop_
_entity.id
_entity.type
_entity.pdbx_description
1 polymer ?
#
loop_
_entity_poly.entity_id
_entity_poly.type
_entity_poly.pdbx_seq_one_letter_code
_entity_poly.pdbx_strand_id
1 'polypeptide(L)'
;ADTAIRTADSGYLTRRLVDVSQDVIVREDDCGTEDGIYVTDIKDGNDVIEKLSERLVGRYAAENVLDPATGEVLIKRDQMFTSELADKVIKAGHQRVKIRSVLTCRSEHGVCAKCYGADLTTWRKVDVGEAVGIIAAQSIGEPGTQLTMRTFHTGGVAGEDITQGLPRVEELFEARKPKGLAVISDISGTVKITESRKKREVVVTSEDGESVSYMIPYGSRIKVMDGDYIEAGDEITEGSVNPHDILKIKGIEGVQRYLLQEVQKVYRLQGVDINDKHIEVIVRQMMRKVKVEESGDTDLLPGGMVDLFEFERENQKAVEEGKRPATGKRILLGITKAALATDSFLSAASFQETTRVLTEAAIKGKVDPLVGLKENVIIGKLIPAGTGMSRYKDIDIYENDVAEATDEV
;
A
#
# COMPACT_ATOMS: atom_id res chain seq x y z
N ALA A 1 18.78 -15.08 23.96
CA ALA A 1 19.31 -13.79 23.46
C ALA A 1 18.72 -13.43 22.09
N ASP A 2 18.71 -14.36 21.15
CA ASP A 2 18.26 -14.12 19.77
C ASP A 2 16.76 -13.75 19.68
N THR A 3 15.90 -14.42 20.42
CA THR A 3 14.46 -14.08 20.50
C THR A 3 14.22 -12.66 21.02
N ALA A 4 15.01 -12.21 22.01
CA ALA A 4 14.89 -10.86 22.55
C ALA A 4 15.28 -9.77 21.54
N ILE A 5 16.33 -10.00 20.75
CA ILE A 5 16.78 -9.08 19.71
C ILE A 5 15.71 -8.99 18.62
N ARG A 6 15.18 -10.11 18.15
CA ARG A 6 14.14 -10.15 17.11
C ARG A 6 12.81 -9.53 17.56
N THR A 7 12.46 -9.64 18.84
CA THR A 7 11.29 -8.92 19.39
C THR A 7 11.50 -7.41 19.31
N ALA A 8 12.73 -6.93 19.57
CA ALA A 8 13.07 -5.53 19.41
C ALA A 8 12.95 -5.07 17.94
N ASP A 9 13.39 -5.89 16.99
CA ASP A 9 13.27 -5.60 15.54
C ASP A 9 11.80 -5.51 15.11
N SER A 10 10.94 -6.43 15.59
CA SER A 10 9.50 -6.36 15.34
C SER A 10 8.88 -5.08 15.93
N GLY A 11 9.24 -4.73 17.16
CA GLY A 11 8.78 -3.50 17.79
C GLY A 11 9.25 -2.23 17.02
N TYR A 12 10.47 -2.25 16.51
CA TYR A 12 11.00 -1.15 15.72
C TYR A 12 10.31 -1.04 14.35
N LEU A 13 9.99 -2.17 13.70
CA LEU A 13 9.18 -2.16 12.46
C LEU A 13 7.79 -1.56 12.74
N THR A 14 7.12 -2.01 13.80
CA THR A 14 5.80 -1.48 14.20
C THR A 14 5.85 0.03 14.43
N ARG A 15 6.87 0.53 15.13
CA ARG A 15 7.06 1.98 15.33
C ARG A 15 7.16 2.73 14.01
N ARG A 16 7.98 2.25 13.06
CA ARG A 16 8.13 2.87 11.73
C ARG A 16 6.81 2.88 10.94
N LEU A 17 6.04 1.78 11.01
CA LEU A 17 4.72 1.69 10.40
C LEU A 17 3.75 2.71 10.99
N VAL A 18 3.72 2.86 12.33
CA VAL A 18 2.92 3.89 13.01
C VAL A 18 3.33 5.29 12.55
N ASP A 19 4.62 5.57 12.51
CA ASP A 19 5.11 6.91 12.14
C ASP A 19 4.76 7.29 10.68
N VAL A 20 4.70 6.34 9.76
CA VAL A 20 4.33 6.62 8.35
C VAL A 20 2.83 6.74 8.14
N SER A 21 2.00 6.13 8.98
CA SER A 21 0.55 6.04 8.77
C SER A 21 -0.30 6.78 9.80
N GLN A 22 0.30 7.46 10.77
CA GLN A 22 -0.40 8.10 11.88
C GLN A 22 -1.37 9.23 11.44
N ASP A 23 -1.18 9.80 10.26
CA ASP A 23 -2.02 10.84 9.68
C ASP A 23 -3.22 10.27 8.89
N VAL A 24 -3.25 8.94 8.66
CA VAL A 24 -4.33 8.28 7.92
C VAL A 24 -5.53 8.02 8.84
N ILE A 25 -6.51 8.91 8.72
CA ILE A 25 -7.77 8.88 9.47
C ILE A 25 -8.90 8.87 8.45
N VAL A 26 -10.03 8.26 8.78
CA VAL A 26 -11.25 8.37 7.96
C VAL A 26 -11.82 9.79 8.12
N ARG A 27 -11.75 10.60 7.06
CA ARG A 27 -12.13 12.01 7.12
C ARG A 27 -13.54 12.31 6.60
N GLU A 28 -13.99 11.53 5.66
CA GLU A 28 -15.25 11.73 4.93
C GLU A 28 -15.93 10.40 4.61
N ASP A 29 -17.19 10.45 4.26
CA ASP A 29 -17.97 9.27 3.91
C ASP A 29 -17.62 8.71 2.53
N ASP A 30 -17.49 9.58 1.53
CA ASP A 30 -17.23 9.22 0.15
C ASP A 30 -16.43 10.29 -0.58
N CYS A 31 -15.31 9.91 -1.18
CA CYS A 31 -14.49 10.81 -2.00
C CYS A 31 -14.98 10.94 -3.45
N GLY A 32 -16.07 10.26 -3.82
CA GLY A 32 -16.67 10.32 -5.16
C GLY A 32 -15.83 9.69 -6.28
N THR A 33 -14.77 8.93 -5.97
CA THR A 33 -13.93 8.30 -7.01
C THR A 33 -14.69 7.22 -7.78
N GLU A 34 -14.45 7.15 -9.09
CA GLU A 34 -14.89 6.05 -9.96
C GLU A 34 -13.80 5.00 -10.15
N ASP A 35 -12.60 5.31 -9.68
CA ASP A 35 -11.46 4.44 -9.76
C ASP A 35 -11.54 3.32 -8.73
N GLY A 36 -10.98 2.18 -9.08
CA GLY A 36 -10.90 1.02 -8.21
C GLY A 36 -9.77 0.11 -8.63
N ILE A 37 -9.48 -0.88 -7.83
CA ILE A 37 -8.49 -1.91 -8.13
C ILE A 37 -9.19 -3.22 -8.50
N TYR A 38 -8.57 -3.96 -9.40
CA TYR A 38 -9.00 -5.31 -9.71
C TYR A 38 -8.36 -6.31 -8.76
N VAL A 39 -9.21 -7.11 -8.13
CA VAL A 39 -8.81 -8.14 -7.18
C VAL A 39 -9.05 -9.52 -7.78
N THR A 40 -8.08 -10.42 -7.60
CA THR A 40 -8.10 -11.83 -8.01
C THR A 40 -7.64 -12.68 -6.84
N ASP A 41 -7.68 -14.01 -6.96
CA ASP A 41 -6.98 -14.89 -6.01
C ASP A 41 -5.48 -14.53 -5.95
N ILE A 42 -4.89 -14.57 -4.77
CA ILE A 42 -3.44 -14.55 -4.62
C ILE A 42 -2.94 -15.98 -4.70
N LYS A 43 -2.06 -16.26 -5.67
CA LYS A 43 -1.52 -17.60 -5.94
C LYS A 43 0.01 -17.58 -5.83
N ASP A 44 0.56 -18.68 -5.36
CA ASP A 44 1.99 -19.00 -5.44
C ASP A 44 2.16 -20.29 -6.25
N GLY A 45 2.54 -20.16 -7.52
CA GLY A 45 2.46 -21.27 -8.46
C GLY A 45 1.02 -21.78 -8.61
N ASN A 46 0.79 -23.03 -8.19
CA ASN A 46 -0.54 -23.67 -8.25
C ASN A 46 -1.35 -23.53 -6.94
N ASP A 47 -0.72 -23.11 -5.87
CA ASP A 47 -1.37 -22.99 -4.56
C ASP A 47 -2.05 -21.63 -4.38
N VAL A 48 -3.32 -21.65 -3.94
CA VAL A 48 -4.07 -20.43 -3.62
C VAL A 48 -3.73 -20.02 -2.20
N ILE A 49 -3.03 -18.90 -2.06
CA ILE A 49 -2.65 -18.29 -0.76
C ILE A 49 -3.85 -17.62 -0.12
N GLU A 50 -4.58 -16.82 -0.90
CA GLU A 50 -5.77 -16.10 -0.44
C GLU A 50 -6.86 -16.12 -1.53
N LYS A 51 -8.06 -16.50 -1.14
CA LYS A 51 -9.20 -16.60 -2.05
C LYS A 51 -9.81 -15.24 -2.34
N LEU A 52 -10.31 -15.07 -3.56
CA LEU A 52 -11.03 -13.87 -3.96
C LEU A 52 -12.22 -13.56 -3.02
N SER A 53 -12.96 -14.59 -2.55
CA SER A 53 -14.07 -14.41 -1.61
C SER A 53 -13.64 -13.70 -0.33
N GLU A 54 -12.51 -14.07 0.26
CA GLU A 54 -11.98 -13.47 1.49
C GLU A 54 -11.56 -12.01 1.28
N ARG A 55 -11.00 -11.71 0.12
CA ARG A 55 -10.56 -10.37 -0.27
C ARG A 55 -11.71 -9.40 -0.58
N LEU A 56 -12.86 -9.93 -0.99
CA LEU A 56 -14.05 -9.12 -1.32
C LEU A 56 -14.83 -8.70 -0.09
N VAL A 57 -14.95 -9.54 0.92
CA VAL A 57 -15.79 -9.29 2.10
C VAL A 57 -15.39 -7.99 2.81
N GLY A 58 -16.38 -7.13 3.07
CA GLY A 58 -16.18 -5.82 3.72
C GLY A 58 -15.64 -4.72 2.80
N ARG A 59 -15.49 -4.98 1.49
CA ARG A 59 -15.13 -3.96 0.49
C ARG A 59 -16.37 -3.45 -0.24
N TYR A 60 -16.25 -2.31 -0.89
CA TYR A 60 -17.29 -1.75 -1.75
C TYR A 60 -16.98 -2.03 -3.22
N ALA A 61 -18.01 -2.39 -4.00
CA ALA A 61 -17.88 -2.57 -5.44
C ALA A 61 -17.61 -1.21 -6.12
N ALA A 62 -16.61 -1.15 -7.01
CA ALA A 62 -16.32 0.05 -7.79
C ALA A 62 -17.20 0.16 -9.06
N GLU A 63 -17.75 -0.97 -9.52
CA GLU A 63 -18.65 -1.08 -10.68
C GLU A 63 -19.75 -2.10 -10.41
N ASN A 64 -20.77 -2.10 -11.27
CA ASN A 64 -21.81 -3.13 -11.18
C ASN A 64 -21.23 -4.49 -11.59
N VAL A 65 -21.41 -5.49 -10.73
CA VAL A 65 -21.01 -6.88 -11.02
C VAL A 65 -22.22 -7.60 -11.59
N LEU A 66 -22.13 -8.03 -12.85
CA LEU A 66 -23.20 -8.69 -13.58
C LEU A 66 -22.96 -10.20 -13.60
N ASP A 67 -24.02 -11.00 -13.52
CA ASP A 67 -23.91 -12.43 -13.76
C ASP A 67 -23.60 -12.68 -15.25
N PRO A 68 -22.49 -13.37 -15.59
CA PRO A 68 -22.12 -13.63 -16.97
C PRO A 68 -23.15 -14.47 -17.75
N ALA A 69 -23.96 -15.29 -17.05
CA ALA A 69 -24.93 -16.17 -17.67
C ALA A 69 -26.30 -15.50 -17.90
N THR A 70 -26.75 -14.69 -16.93
CA THR A 70 -28.10 -14.09 -16.95
C THR A 70 -28.11 -12.60 -17.30
N GLY A 71 -26.99 -11.92 -17.12
CA GLY A 71 -26.90 -10.46 -17.26
C GLY A 71 -27.53 -9.68 -16.10
N GLU A 72 -28.01 -10.37 -15.07
CA GLU A 72 -28.57 -9.72 -13.87
C GLU A 72 -27.47 -9.06 -13.03
N VAL A 73 -27.81 -7.96 -12.36
CA VAL A 73 -26.89 -7.27 -11.45
C VAL A 73 -26.84 -8.04 -10.14
N LEU A 74 -25.71 -8.71 -9.87
CA LEU A 74 -25.45 -9.40 -8.61
C LEU A 74 -25.16 -8.41 -7.48
N ILE A 75 -24.36 -7.38 -7.77
CA ILE A 75 -23.96 -6.33 -6.84
C ILE A 75 -23.94 -5.01 -7.59
N LYS A 76 -24.52 -3.98 -6.98
CA LYS A 76 -24.49 -2.62 -7.52
C LYS A 76 -23.18 -1.90 -7.13
N ARG A 77 -22.79 -0.94 -7.94
CA ARG A 77 -21.72 0.01 -7.58
C ARG A 77 -22.01 0.63 -6.22
N ASP A 78 -20.96 0.84 -5.42
CA ASP A 78 -21.02 1.39 -4.06
C ASP A 78 -21.85 0.53 -3.07
N GLN A 79 -22.08 -0.73 -3.38
CA GLN A 79 -22.62 -1.70 -2.44
C GLN A 79 -21.47 -2.49 -1.77
N MET A 80 -21.59 -2.71 -0.47
CA MET A 80 -20.61 -3.48 0.29
C MET A 80 -20.80 -5.00 0.08
N PHE A 81 -19.70 -5.71 -0.11
CA PHE A 81 -19.70 -7.17 -0.19
C PHE A 81 -19.89 -7.77 1.20
N THR A 82 -20.97 -8.49 1.38
CA THR A 82 -21.16 -9.44 2.48
C THR A 82 -20.61 -10.80 2.09
N SER A 83 -20.43 -11.71 3.05
CA SER A 83 -19.98 -13.08 2.76
C SER A 83 -20.91 -13.79 1.76
N GLU A 84 -22.24 -13.61 1.90
CA GLU A 84 -23.22 -14.21 0.99
C GLU A 84 -23.11 -13.66 -0.45
N LEU A 85 -22.87 -12.35 -0.58
CA LEU A 85 -22.72 -11.70 -1.88
C LEU A 85 -21.39 -12.09 -2.54
N ALA A 86 -20.32 -12.18 -1.77
CA ALA A 86 -19.03 -12.65 -2.26
C ALA A 86 -19.14 -14.10 -2.80
N ASP A 87 -19.79 -14.99 -2.06
CA ASP A 87 -20.02 -16.37 -2.50
C ASP A 87 -20.87 -16.45 -3.78
N LYS A 88 -21.88 -15.59 -3.93
CA LYS A 88 -22.70 -15.52 -5.16
C LYS A 88 -21.85 -15.14 -6.37
N VAL A 89 -20.97 -14.13 -6.21
CA VAL A 89 -20.08 -13.66 -7.28
C VAL A 89 -19.10 -14.76 -7.71
N ILE A 90 -18.54 -15.49 -6.75
CA ILE A 90 -17.65 -16.63 -7.05
C ILE A 90 -18.40 -17.76 -7.76
N LYS A 91 -19.62 -18.11 -7.29
CA LYS A 91 -20.45 -19.14 -7.93
C LYS A 91 -20.88 -18.77 -9.36
N ALA A 92 -21.03 -17.48 -9.64
CA ALA A 92 -21.28 -16.98 -10.99
C ALA A 92 -20.04 -17.07 -11.92
N GLY A 93 -18.87 -17.49 -11.40
CA GLY A 93 -17.66 -17.74 -12.19
C GLY A 93 -16.74 -16.54 -12.35
N HIS A 94 -16.92 -15.47 -11.59
CA HIS A 94 -16.01 -14.33 -11.62
C HIS A 94 -14.64 -14.69 -11.02
N GLN A 95 -13.59 -14.48 -11.78
CA GLN A 95 -12.19 -14.64 -11.33
C GLN A 95 -11.55 -13.30 -10.95
N ARG A 96 -12.16 -12.19 -11.34
CA ARG A 96 -11.66 -10.83 -11.17
C ARG A 96 -12.81 -9.87 -10.93
N VAL A 97 -12.70 -9.05 -9.89
CA VAL A 97 -13.72 -8.07 -9.50
C VAL A 97 -13.06 -6.72 -9.22
N LYS A 98 -13.69 -5.63 -9.66
CA LYS A 98 -13.22 -4.28 -9.40
C LYS A 98 -13.84 -3.75 -8.09
N ILE A 99 -13.00 -3.43 -7.12
CA ILE A 99 -13.41 -2.93 -5.80
C ILE A 99 -12.84 -1.55 -5.52
N ARG A 100 -13.49 -0.81 -4.64
CA ARG A 100 -12.93 0.43 -4.09
C ARG A 100 -11.82 0.10 -3.11
N SER A 101 -10.74 0.86 -3.17
CA SER A 101 -9.56 0.69 -2.32
C SER A 101 -9.04 2.03 -1.82
N VAL A 102 -8.33 1.98 -0.71
CA VAL A 102 -7.59 3.14 -0.19
C VAL A 102 -6.49 3.60 -1.15
N LEU A 103 -5.98 2.72 -2.01
CA LEU A 103 -4.95 3.03 -3.01
C LEU A 103 -5.42 4.05 -4.07
N THR A 104 -6.71 4.00 -4.42
CA THR A 104 -7.34 4.87 -5.42
C THR A 104 -8.20 5.97 -4.79
N CYS A 105 -8.17 6.10 -3.45
CA CYS A 105 -8.94 7.10 -2.73
C CYS A 105 -8.41 8.51 -3.02
N ARG A 106 -9.32 9.44 -3.38
CA ARG A 106 -9.01 10.85 -3.70
C ARG A 106 -9.09 11.79 -2.50
N SER A 107 -9.31 11.27 -1.30
CA SER A 107 -9.27 12.08 -0.08
C SER A 107 -7.85 12.63 0.13
N GLU A 108 -7.71 13.95 0.24
CA GLU A 108 -6.42 14.65 0.36
C GLU A 108 -5.71 14.29 1.66
N HIS A 109 -6.45 14.34 2.77
CA HIS A 109 -5.95 13.97 4.09
C HIS A 109 -6.68 12.73 4.60
N GLY A 110 -5.95 11.62 4.74
CA GLY A 110 -6.52 10.37 5.18
C GLY A 110 -7.23 9.59 4.07
N VAL A 111 -8.38 8.99 4.37
CA VAL A 111 -9.17 8.14 3.48
C VAL A 111 -10.66 8.37 3.69
N CYS A 112 -11.50 8.00 2.72
CA CYS A 112 -12.94 7.99 2.90
C CYS A 112 -13.45 6.62 3.38
N ALA A 113 -14.62 6.60 4.02
CA ALA A 113 -15.20 5.40 4.59
C ALA A 113 -15.53 4.32 3.54
N LYS A 114 -16.01 4.71 2.36
CA LYS A 114 -16.29 3.74 1.29
C LYS A 114 -15.03 3.09 0.72
N CYS A 115 -13.93 3.83 0.53
CA CYS A 115 -12.68 3.28 0.03
C CYS A 115 -12.01 2.36 1.06
N TYR A 116 -12.14 2.65 2.35
CA TYR A 116 -11.66 1.77 3.40
C TYR A 116 -12.55 0.54 3.58
N GLY A 117 -13.88 0.72 3.51
CA GLY A 117 -14.86 -0.36 3.64
C GLY A 117 -15.32 -0.61 5.08
N ALA A 118 -15.51 -1.87 5.43
CA ALA A 118 -15.98 -2.27 6.74
C ALA A 118 -14.91 -2.12 7.83
N ASP A 119 -15.34 -1.76 9.04
CA ASP A 119 -14.58 -2.00 10.26
C ASP A 119 -14.59 -3.51 10.53
N LEU A 120 -13.41 -4.10 10.75
CA LEU A 120 -13.24 -5.54 10.92
C LEU A 120 -13.75 -6.06 12.28
N THR A 121 -14.00 -5.16 13.24
CA THR A 121 -14.54 -5.52 14.55
C THR A 121 -16.07 -5.68 14.49
N THR A 122 -16.75 -4.75 13.82
CA THR A 122 -18.20 -4.69 13.78
C THR A 122 -18.79 -5.20 12.45
N TRP A 123 -17.97 -5.37 11.41
CA TRP A 123 -18.38 -5.70 10.04
C TRP A 123 -19.37 -4.71 9.43
N ARG A 124 -19.44 -3.52 9.98
CA ARG A 124 -20.22 -2.39 9.46
C ARG A 124 -19.31 -1.41 8.74
N LYS A 125 -19.89 -0.49 7.99
CA LYS A 125 -19.14 0.63 7.40
C LYS A 125 -18.37 1.34 8.51
N VAL A 126 -17.09 1.60 8.26
CA VAL A 126 -16.22 2.33 9.21
C VAL A 126 -16.76 3.73 9.48
N ASP A 127 -16.64 4.17 10.72
CA ASP A 127 -17.06 5.52 11.11
C ASP A 127 -16.03 6.58 10.73
N VAL A 128 -16.52 7.77 10.39
CA VAL A 128 -15.65 8.93 10.17
C VAL A 128 -15.01 9.32 11.49
N GLY A 129 -13.67 9.47 11.47
CA GLY A 129 -12.86 9.74 12.66
C GLY A 129 -12.06 8.54 13.15
N GLU A 130 -12.22 7.37 12.53
CA GLU A 130 -11.43 6.19 12.88
C GLU A 130 -9.98 6.35 12.41
N ALA A 131 -9.02 6.06 13.31
CA ALA A 131 -7.59 6.17 13.05
C ALA A 131 -7.05 4.89 12.39
N VAL A 132 -7.46 4.65 11.15
CA VAL A 132 -7.20 3.41 10.39
C VAL A 132 -5.72 3.18 10.10
N GLY A 133 -4.90 4.23 10.06
CA GLY A 133 -3.45 4.10 9.90
C GLY A 133 -2.78 3.44 11.10
N ILE A 134 -3.18 3.83 12.32
CA ILE A 134 -2.67 3.20 13.55
C ILE A 134 -3.13 1.73 13.62
N ILE A 135 -4.40 1.46 13.29
CA ILE A 135 -4.95 0.10 13.24
C ILE A 135 -4.16 -0.76 12.24
N ALA A 136 -3.88 -0.23 11.06
CA ALA A 136 -3.08 -0.92 10.06
C ALA A 136 -1.67 -1.25 10.57
N ALA A 137 -0.97 -0.29 11.15
CA ALA A 137 0.37 -0.47 11.68
C ALA A 137 0.41 -1.52 12.81
N GLN A 138 -0.58 -1.50 13.71
CA GLN A 138 -0.70 -2.46 14.79
C GLN A 138 -1.05 -3.86 14.27
N SER A 139 -1.98 -3.97 13.31
CA SER A 139 -2.39 -5.26 12.72
C SER A 139 -1.27 -5.95 11.95
N ILE A 140 -0.36 -5.18 11.34
CA ILE A 140 0.84 -5.70 10.68
C ILE A 140 1.94 -6.02 11.70
N GLY A 141 2.09 -5.17 12.72
CA GLY A 141 3.18 -5.26 13.70
C GLY A 141 2.99 -6.33 14.78
N GLU A 142 1.77 -6.53 15.24
CA GLU A 142 1.48 -7.51 16.30
C GLU A 142 1.94 -8.92 15.92
N PRO A 143 1.58 -9.47 14.76
CA PRO A 143 2.06 -10.80 14.35
C PRO A 143 3.56 -10.84 14.03
N GLY A 144 4.22 -9.70 13.87
CA GLY A 144 5.65 -9.61 13.59
C GLY A 144 6.50 -10.35 14.63
N THR A 145 6.10 -10.31 15.90
CA THR A 145 6.76 -11.07 16.97
C THR A 145 6.62 -12.58 16.76
N GLN A 146 5.48 -13.06 16.28
CA GLN A 146 5.25 -14.48 15.96
C GLN A 146 6.08 -14.94 14.77
N LEU A 147 6.24 -14.08 13.75
CA LEU A 147 7.13 -14.33 12.60
C LEU A 147 8.57 -14.55 13.05
N THR A 148 9.05 -13.82 14.07
CA THR A 148 10.41 -13.98 14.59
C THR A 148 10.61 -15.28 15.32
N MET A 149 9.60 -15.79 16.02
CA MET A 149 9.70 -17.02 16.80
C MET A 149 9.68 -18.29 15.94
N ARG A 150 8.94 -18.30 14.83
CA ARG A 150 8.74 -19.49 13.98
C ARG A 150 9.87 -19.77 12.99
N THR A 151 10.64 -18.77 12.60
CA THR A 151 11.80 -18.95 11.67
C THR A 151 12.92 -19.82 12.22
N PHE A 152 12.91 -20.15 13.52
CA PHE A 152 13.88 -21.06 14.14
C PHE A 152 13.72 -22.54 13.77
N HIS A 153 12.56 -22.96 13.28
CA HIS A 153 12.26 -24.38 13.08
C HIS A 153 12.35 -24.85 11.63
N THR A 154 12.43 -23.94 10.69
CA THR A 154 12.66 -24.28 9.29
C THR A 154 14.16 -24.15 8.98
N GLY A 155 14.89 -25.22 9.26
CA GLY A 155 16.27 -25.36 8.83
C GLY A 155 16.29 -25.31 7.30
N GLY A 156 16.59 -24.13 6.76
CA GLY A 156 16.71 -23.90 5.33
C GLY A 156 17.82 -24.78 4.78
N VAL A 157 17.58 -25.41 3.65
CA VAL A 157 18.60 -26.07 2.84
C VAL A 157 19.64 -24.97 2.51
N ALA A 158 20.88 -25.21 2.93
CA ALA A 158 21.99 -24.30 2.66
C ALA A 158 22.12 -24.11 1.14
N GLY A 159 21.81 -22.92 0.65
CA GLY A 159 21.99 -22.60 -0.78
C GLY A 159 21.13 -21.45 -1.32
N GLU A 160 20.08 -21.03 -0.63
CA GLU A 160 19.23 -19.94 -1.12
C GLU A 160 19.35 -18.71 -0.19
N ASP A 161 19.96 -17.67 -0.73
CA ASP A 161 20.12 -16.32 -0.09
C ASP A 161 18.78 -15.55 -0.07
N ILE A 162 17.64 -16.28 0.10
CA ILE A 162 16.31 -15.69 0.12
C ILE A 162 15.99 -15.28 1.56
N THR A 163 15.83 -13.98 1.77
CA THR A 163 15.39 -13.40 3.03
C THR A 163 13.97 -13.86 3.32
N GLN A 164 13.72 -14.51 4.47
CA GLN A 164 12.40 -15.03 4.86
C GLN A 164 11.91 -14.40 6.16
N GLY A 165 10.60 -14.42 6.37
CA GLY A 165 9.97 -13.93 7.59
C GLY A 165 10.06 -12.42 7.76
N LEU A 166 10.26 -11.95 9.01
CA LEU A 166 10.26 -10.52 9.34
C LEU A 166 11.31 -9.70 8.55
N PRO A 167 12.55 -10.16 8.33
CA PRO A 167 13.51 -9.44 7.50
C PRO A 167 13.02 -9.20 6.06
N ARG A 168 12.23 -10.12 5.50
CA ARG A 168 11.63 -9.93 4.16
C ARG A 168 10.53 -8.88 4.19
N VAL A 169 9.69 -8.87 5.20
CA VAL A 169 8.66 -7.84 5.38
C VAL A 169 9.29 -6.45 5.53
N GLU A 170 10.36 -6.35 6.32
CA GLU A 170 11.13 -5.12 6.46
C GLU A 170 11.75 -4.66 5.13
N GLU A 171 12.34 -5.58 4.36
CA GLU A 171 12.92 -5.29 3.05
C GLU A 171 11.89 -4.74 2.07
N LEU A 172 10.66 -5.32 2.06
CA LEU A 172 9.55 -4.87 1.21
C LEU A 172 9.05 -3.48 1.62
N PHE A 173 8.78 -3.25 2.90
CA PHE A 173 8.30 -1.95 3.37
C PHE A 173 9.38 -0.85 3.31
N GLU A 174 10.65 -1.18 3.42
CA GLU A 174 11.73 -0.20 3.18
C GLU A 174 12.08 -0.05 1.70
N ALA A 175 11.42 -0.80 0.81
CA ALA A 175 11.69 -0.81 -0.62
C ALA A 175 13.20 -0.97 -0.93
N ARG A 176 13.88 -1.84 -0.17
CA ARG A 176 15.31 -2.12 -0.35
C ARG A 176 15.53 -3.02 -1.55
N LYS A 177 16.68 -2.88 -2.19
CA LYS A 177 17.13 -3.81 -3.21
C LYS A 177 17.43 -5.17 -2.55
N PRO A 178 16.77 -6.26 -2.98
CA PRO A 178 16.97 -7.60 -2.42
C PRO A 178 18.41 -8.09 -2.59
N LYS A 179 18.88 -8.93 -1.67
CA LYS A 179 20.20 -9.57 -1.79
C LYS A 179 20.21 -10.59 -2.91
N GLY A 180 19.20 -11.48 -2.98
CA GLY A 180 18.98 -12.43 -4.05
C GLY A 180 18.10 -11.83 -5.16
N LEU A 181 18.64 -10.90 -5.96
CA LEU A 181 17.89 -10.18 -6.97
C LEU A 181 17.55 -11.09 -8.15
N ALA A 182 16.25 -11.20 -8.49
CA ALA A 182 15.80 -11.77 -9.74
C ALA A 182 16.11 -10.82 -10.93
N VAL A 183 16.51 -11.40 -12.04
CA VAL A 183 16.58 -10.68 -13.31
C VAL A 183 15.18 -10.66 -13.91
N ILE A 184 14.67 -9.48 -14.24
CA ILE A 184 13.35 -9.28 -14.85
C ILE A 184 13.52 -8.79 -16.29
N SER A 185 12.51 -9.03 -17.12
CA SER A 185 12.50 -8.54 -18.49
C SER A 185 12.01 -7.08 -18.56
N ASP A 186 12.72 -6.24 -19.31
CA ASP A 186 12.29 -4.85 -19.58
C ASP A 186 11.25 -4.78 -20.70
N ILE A 187 11.21 -5.80 -21.58
CA ILE A 187 10.33 -5.86 -22.75
C ILE A 187 9.52 -7.16 -22.77
N SER A 188 8.38 -7.13 -23.43
CA SER A 188 7.59 -8.33 -23.72
C SER A 188 8.09 -9.00 -24.99
N GLY A 189 8.20 -10.32 -25.01
CA GLY A 189 8.68 -11.03 -26.19
C GLY A 189 8.99 -12.49 -25.97
N THR A 190 9.55 -13.11 -26.99
CA THR A 190 9.94 -14.53 -26.97
C THR A 190 11.35 -14.68 -26.43
N VAL A 191 11.51 -15.63 -25.53
CA VAL A 191 12.78 -15.94 -24.85
C VAL A 191 13.63 -16.87 -25.73
N LYS A 192 14.91 -16.53 -25.84
CA LYS A 192 15.93 -17.42 -26.40
C LYS A 192 17.09 -17.52 -25.42
N ILE A 193 17.39 -18.76 -25.00
CA ILE A 193 18.47 -19.03 -24.05
C ILE A 193 19.73 -19.45 -24.84
N THR A 194 20.82 -18.72 -24.61
CA THR A 194 22.12 -19.00 -25.22
C THR A 194 23.12 -19.36 -24.11
N GLU A 195 23.55 -20.61 -24.09
CA GLU A 195 24.60 -21.07 -23.16
C GLU A 195 25.94 -21.17 -23.88
N SER A 196 26.91 -20.41 -23.38
CA SER A 196 28.31 -20.54 -23.74
C SER A 196 29.12 -21.01 -22.53
N ARG A 197 30.29 -21.66 -22.77
CA ARG A 197 31.13 -22.27 -21.70
C ARG A 197 31.44 -21.38 -20.49
N LYS A 198 31.20 -20.05 -20.55
CA LYS A 198 31.49 -19.10 -19.48
C LYS A 198 30.37 -18.10 -19.20
N LYS A 199 29.29 -18.07 -19.99
CA LYS A 199 28.21 -17.07 -19.85
C LYS A 199 26.87 -17.71 -20.20
N ARG A 200 25.88 -17.50 -19.36
CA ARG A 200 24.49 -17.76 -19.66
C ARG A 200 23.84 -16.43 -20.01
N GLU A 201 23.22 -16.36 -21.16
CA GLU A 201 22.59 -15.18 -21.70
C GLU A 201 21.17 -15.51 -22.13
N VAL A 202 20.22 -14.74 -21.67
CA VAL A 202 18.82 -14.84 -22.10
C VAL A 202 18.49 -13.63 -22.94
N VAL A 203 18.12 -13.87 -24.18
CA VAL A 203 17.73 -12.83 -25.14
C VAL A 203 16.22 -12.86 -25.25
N VAL A 204 15.58 -11.72 -25.00
CA VAL A 204 14.14 -11.52 -25.20
C VAL A 204 13.96 -10.68 -26.47
N THR A 205 13.19 -11.20 -27.42
CA THR A 205 12.92 -10.54 -28.69
C THR A 205 11.44 -10.15 -28.75
N SER A 206 11.17 -8.85 -28.86
CA SER A 206 9.82 -8.30 -29.05
C SER A 206 9.28 -8.63 -30.45
N GLU A 207 7.97 -8.55 -30.62
CA GLU A 207 7.29 -8.66 -31.92
C GLU A 207 7.76 -7.59 -32.91
N ASP A 208 8.17 -6.40 -32.42
CA ASP A 208 8.72 -5.30 -33.22
C ASP A 208 10.18 -5.54 -33.70
N GLY A 209 10.79 -6.65 -33.30
CA GLY A 209 12.17 -7.01 -33.66
C GLY A 209 13.24 -6.41 -32.73
N GLU A 210 12.84 -5.67 -31.69
CA GLU A 210 13.77 -5.23 -30.66
C GLU A 210 14.20 -6.41 -29.80
N SER A 211 15.50 -6.55 -29.54
CA SER A 211 16.04 -7.64 -28.72
C SER A 211 16.90 -7.09 -27.59
N VAL A 212 16.61 -7.51 -26.37
CA VAL A 212 17.39 -7.18 -25.17
C VAL A 212 18.01 -8.45 -24.61
N SER A 213 19.29 -8.34 -24.27
CA SER A 213 20.09 -9.46 -23.78
C SER A 213 20.36 -9.28 -22.27
N TYR A 214 20.05 -10.32 -21.51
CA TYR A 214 20.24 -10.36 -20.06
C TYR A 214 21.31 -11.36 -19.67
N MET A 215 22.39 -10.88 -19.05
CA MET A 215 23.44 -11.74 -18.51
C MET A 215 23.00 -12.36 -17.19
N ILE A 216 22.91 -13.68 -17.13
CA ILE A 216 22.51 -14.41 -15.93
C ILE A 216 23.73 -14.70 -15.06
N PRO A 217 23.73 -14.29 -13.76
CA PRO A 217 24.79 -14.62 -12.83
C PRO A 217 24.98 -16.14 -12.69
N TYR A 218 26.23 -16.56 -12.50
CA TYR A 218 26.53 -17.98 -12.31
C TYR A 218 25.90 -18.47 -11.00
N GLY A 219 25.12 -19.56 -11.08
CA GLY A 219 24.41 -20.12 -9.94
C GLY A 219 22.93 -19.70 -9.83
N SER A 220 22.48 -18.69 -10.59
CA SER A 220 21.05 -18.36 -10.63
C SER A 220 20.27 -19.40 -11.44
N ARG A 221 19.11 -19.81 -10.93
CA ARG A 221 18.19 -20.68 -11.65
C ARG A 221 17.35 -19.86 -12.61
N ILE A 222 17.26 -20.32 -13.86
CA ILE A 222 16.40 -19.72 -14.89
C ILE A 222 15.00 -20.32 -14.71
N LYS A 223 13.98 -19.45 -14.64
CA LYS A 223 12.56 -19.80 -14.45
C LYS A 223 11.85 -20.06 -15.79
N VAL A 224 12.33 -19.43 -16.85
CA VAL A 224 11.74 -19.46 -18.19
C VAL A 224 12.39 -20.54 -19.06
N MET A 225 11.63 -21.05 -20.03
CA MET A 225 12.13 -22.01 -21.01
C MET A 225 12.43 -21.34 -22.36
N ASP A 226 13.26 -21.99 -23.18
CA ASP A 226 13.57 -21.52 -24.53
C ASP A 226 12.30 -21.57 -25.39
N GLY A 227 11.92 -20.44 -26.00
CA GLY A 227 10.69 -20.26 -26.77
C GLY A 227 9.47 -19.78 -26.00
N ASP A 228 9.55 -19.60 -24.68
CA ASP A 228 8.45 -19.03 -23.91
C ASP A 228 8.21 -17.56 -24.28
N TYR A 229 6.94 -17.15 -24.24
CA TYR A 229 6.57 -15.73 -24.32
C TYR A 229 6.44 -15.17 -22.92
N ILE A 230 7.16 -14.09 -22.63
CA ILE A 230 7.12 -13.38 -21.35
C ILE A 230 6.67 -11.93 -21.53
N GLU A 231 5.98 -11.40 -20.52
CA GLU A 231 5.59 -10.00 -20.47
C GLU A 231 6.69 -9.14 -19.83
N ALA A 232 6.68 -7.85 -20.15
CA ALA A 232 7.57 -6.90 -19.49
C ALA A 232 7.36 -6.91 -17.97
N GLY A 233 8.47 -7.07 -17.21
CA GLY A 233 8.47 -7.20 -15.76
C GLY A 233 8.28 -8.61 -15.22
N ASP A 234 8.26 -9.64 -16.06
CA ASP A 234 8.27 -11.02 -15.61
C ASP A 234 9.69 -11.47 -15.23
N GLU A 235 9.75 -12.40 -14.29
CA GLU A 235 11.00 -12.91 -13.74
C GLU A 235 11.66 -13.90 -14.71
N ILE A 236 12.88 -13.62 -15.14
CA ILE A 236 13.71 -14.51 -15.94
C ILE A 236 14.41 -15.52 -15.04
N THR A 237 14.82 -15.10 -13.83
CA THR A 237 15.47 -15.97 -12.86
C THR A 237 14.67 -16.06 -11.57
N GLU A 238 14.87 -17.14 -10.80
CA GLU A 238 14.36 -17.24 -9.44
C GLU A 238 15.01 -16.17 -8.56
N GLY A 239 14.24 -15.59 -7.63
CA GLY A 239 14.72 -14.60 -6.68
C GLY A 239 13.65 -13.58 -6.34
N SER A 240 14.03 -12.58 -5.57
CA SER A 240 13.16 -11.47 -5.19
C SER A 240 13.32 -10.30 -6.16
N VAL A 241 12.21 -9.70 -6.58
CA VAL A 241 12.25 -8.56 -7.49
C VAL A 241 12.44 -7.26 -6.73
N ASN A 242 13.17 -6.32 -7.33
CA ASN A 242 13.32 -4.98 -6.78
C ASN A 242 12.05 -4.15 -7.06
N PRO A 243 11.35 -3.62 -6.03
CA PRO A 243 10.14 -2.83 -6.23
C PRO A 243 10.32 -1.60 -7.13
N HIS A 244 11.52 -1.00 -7.13
CA HIS A 244 11.81 0.15 -7.98
C HIS A 244 11.86 -0.19 -9.47
N ASP A 245 12.30 -1.38 -9.82
CA ASP A 245 12.36 -1.83 -11.21
C ASP A 245 10.93 -2.17 -11.71
N ILE A 246 10.09 -2.76 -10.84
CA ILE A 246 8.66 -2.95 -11.14
C ILE A 246 7.97 -1.60 -11.38
N LEU A 247 8.28 -0.57 -10.58
CA LEU A 247 7.70 0.77 -10.78
C LEU A 247 8.03 1.34 -12.17
N LYS A 248 9.26 1.10 -12.66
CA LYS A 248 9.67 1.57 -13.99
C LYS A 248 8.97 0.83 -15.13
N ILE A 249 8.76 -0.49 -14.97
CA ILE A 249 8.29 -1.37 -16.03
C ILE A 249 6.76 -1.51 -16.00
N LYS A 250 6.19 -1.93 -14.86
CA LYS A 250 4.74 -2.20 -14.69
C LYS A 250 3.96 -0.99 -14.11
N GLY A 251 4.65 0.10 -13.79
CA GLY A 251 4.02 1.30 -13.23
C GLY A 251 3.52 1.14 -11.80
N ILE A 252 2.65 2.06 -11.39
CA ILE A 252 2.18 2.20 -10.00
C ILE A 252 1.35 0.99 -9.56
N GLU A 253 0.38 0.57 -10.37
CA GLU A 253 -0.49 -0.58 -10.05
C GLU A 253 0.31 -1.87 -9.90
N GLY A 254 1.35 -2.06 -10.75
CA GLY A 254 2.23 -3.22 -10.68
C GLY A 254 2.97 -3.31 -9.34
N VAL A 255 3.53 -2.19 -8.87
CA VAL A 255 4.23 -2.14 -7.57
C VAL A 255 3.27 -2.36 -6.40
N GLN A 256 2.09 -1.72 -6.43
CA GLN A 256 1.09 -1.88 -5.38
C GLN A 256 0.66 -3.33 -5.25
N ARG A 257 0.37 -3.98 -6.37
CA ARG A 257 0.01 -5.41 -6.41
C ARG A 257 1.15 -6.29 -5.92
N TYR A 258 2.37 -6.04 -6.38
CA TYR A 258 3.55 -6.81 -5.97
C TYR A 258 3.80 -6.72 -4.48
N LEU A 259 3.84 -5.51 -3.90
CA LEU A 259 4.07 -5.32 -2.46
C LEU A 259 2.99 -6.01 -1.63
N LEU A 260 1.73 -5.87 -2.02
CA LEU A 260 0.61 -6.50 -1.33
C LEU A 260 0.74 -8.03 -1.37
N GLN A 261 0.99 -8.62 -2.55
CA GLN A 261 1.10 -10.07 -2.72
C GLN A 261 2.28 -10.65 -1.95
N GLU A 262 3.46 -10.02 -2.02
CA GLU A 262 4.65 -10.49 -1.33
C GLU A 262 4.53 -10.39 0.19
N VAL A 263 3.95 -9.31 0.73
CA VAL A 263 3.70 -9.19 2.17
C VAL A 263 2.69 -10.24 2.62
N GLN A 264 1.57 -10.40 1.92
CA GLN A 264 0.58 -11.44 2.22
C GLN A 264 1.19 -12.84 2.21
N LYS A 265 2.00 -13.14 1.19
CA LYS A 265 2.70 -14.42 1.08
C LYS A 265 3.53 -14.73 2.33
N VAL A 266 4.32 -13.75 2.82
CA VAL A 266 5.15 -13.95 4.02
C VAL A 266 4.30 -14.25 5.26
N TYR A 267 3.20 -13.51 5.47
CA TYR A 267 2.33 -13.70 6.64
C TYR A 267 1.53 -15.01 6.55
N ARG A 268 0.95 -15.31 5.39
CA ARG A 268 0.15 -16.54 5.18
C ARG A 268 0.98 -17.81 5.31
N LEU A 269 2.23 -17.82 4.81
CA LEU A 269 3.15 -18.95 5.01
C LEU A 269 3.44 -19.24 6.50
N GLN A 270 3.27 -18.27 7.37
CA GLN A 270 3.40 -18.43 8.82
C GLN A 270 2.05 -18.70 9.52
N GLY A 271 0.95 -18.83 8.74
CA GLY A 271 -0.40 -19.06 9.26
C GLY A 271 -1.01 -17.82 9.94
N VAL A 272 -0.62 -16.64 9.53
CA VAL A 272 -1.16 -15.36 10.01
C VAL A 272 -2.02 -14.73 8.93
N ASP A 273 -3.23 -14.35 9.30
CA ASP A 273 -4.19 -13.69 8.42
C ASP A 273 -4.20 -12.19 8.69
N ILE A 274 -3.85 -11.39 7.67
CA ILE A 274 -3.94 -9.93 7.71
C ILE A 274 -4.82 -9.47 6.55
N ASN A 275 -5.76 -8.56 6.83
CA ASN A 275 -6.60 -8.02 5.77
C ASN A 275 -5.79 -7.10 4.85
N ASP A 276 -6.00 -7.22 3.55
CA ASP A 276 -5.32 -6.42 2.50
C ASP A 276 -5.36 -4.91 2.76
N LYS A 277 -6.47 -4.39 3.32
CA LYS A 277 -6.63 -2.95 3.56
C LYS A 277 -5.53 -2.35 4.45
N HIS A 278 -5.00 -3.12 5.40
CA HIS A 278 -3.92 -2.65 6.27
C HIS A 278 -2.63 -2.46 5.50
N ILE A 279 -2.31 -3.39 4.60
CA ILE A 279 -1.14 -3.30 3.73
C ILE A 279 -1.32 -2.17 2.71
N GLU A 280 -2.53 -2.05 2.13
CA GLU A 280 -2.87 -0.98 1.18
C GLU A 280 -2.68 0.42 1.78
N VAL A 281 -3.05 0.64 3.05
CA VAL A 281 -2.83 1.91 3.76
C VAL A 281 -1.35 2.28 3.79
N ILE A 282 -0.48 1.33 4.15
CA ILE A 282 0.97 1.56 4.21
C ILE A 282 1.54 1.81 2.81
N VAL A 283 1.17 0.97 1.84
CA VAL A 283 1.65 1.11 0.44
C VAL A 283 1.22 2.45 -0.16
N ARG A 284 0.00 2.93 0.15
CA ARG A 284 -0.45 4.26 -0.26
C ARG A 284 0.48 5.35 0.26
N GLN A 285 0.86 5.30 1.53
CA GLN A 285 1.78 6.28 2.14
C GLN A 285 3.19 6.21 1.53
N MET A 286 3.67 5.03 1.17
CA MET A 286 4.96 4.85 0.49
C MET A 286 5.01 5.51 -0.90
N MET A 287 3.86 5.67 -1.57
CA MET A 287 3.75 6.17 -2.94
C MET A 287 3.08 7.55 -3.03
N ARG A 288 2.99 8.28 -1.93
CA ARG A 288 2.31 9.58 -1.84
C ARG A 288 3.10 10.74 -2.46
N LYS A 289 4.41 10.59 -2.62
CA LYS A 289 5.28 11.68 -3.09
C LYS A 289 5.58 11.58 -4.60
N VAL A 290 5.66 12.76 -5.22
CA VAL A 290 6.02 12.96 -6.63
C VAL A 290 7.35 13.71 -6.67
N LYS A 291 8.26 13.26 -7.51
CA LYS A 291 9.49 14.00 -7.84
C LYS A 291 9.22 14.86 -9.07
N VAL A 292 9.35 16.18 -8.91
CA VAL A 292 9.18 17.13 -10.01
C VAL A 292 10.34 16.99 -11.00
N GLU A 293 10.07 16.79 -12.28
CA GLU A 293 11.07 16.76 -13.35
C GLU A 293 11.23 18.15 -13.94
N GLU A 294 10.14 18.75 -14.40
CA GLU A 294 10.11 20.12 -14.95
C GLU A 294 9.04 20.93 -14.22
N SER A 295 9.37 22.15 -13.83
CA SER A 295 8.45 23.01 -13.09
C SER A 295 7.35 23.63 -13.96
N GLY A 296 7.53 23.63 -15.29
CA GLY A 296 6.66 24.43 -16.15
C GLY A 296 6.63 25.90 -15.70
N ASP A 297 5.43 26.45 -15.60
CA ASP A 297 5.17 27.81 -15.11
C ASP A 297 4.57 27.81 -13.70
N THR A 298 4.76 26.73 -12.93
CA THR A 298 4.31 26.57 -11.54
C THR A 298 5.39 27.00 -10.54
N ASP A 299 5.03 27.21 -9.29
CA ASP A 299 5.98 27.55 -8.20
C ASP A 299 6.75 26.32 -7.67
N LEU A 300 6.60 25.16 -8.29
CA LEU A 300 7.27 23.93 -7.88
C LEU A 300 8.73 23.92 -8.31
N LEU A 301 9.62 23.46 -7.43
CA LEU A 301 11.05 23.40 -7.70
C LEU A 301 11.43 22.11 -8.44
N PRO A 302 12.17 22.17 -9.56
CA PRO A 302 12.69 20.99 -10.24
C PRO A 302 13.55 20.12 -9.31
N GLY A 303 13.36 18.81 -9.36
CA GLY A 303 14.05 17.86 -8.47
C GLY A 303 13.51 17.78 -7.05
N GLY A 304 12.58 18.65 -6.67
CA GLY A 304 11.88 18.61 -5.38
C GLY A 304 10.96 17.42 -5.24
N MET A 305 10.71 17.00 -4.00
CA MET A 305 9.68 16.00 -3.67
C MET A 305 8.49 16.72 -3.07
N VAL A 306 7.32 16.56 -3.70
CA VAL A 306 6.07 17.22 -3.33
C VAL A 306 5.00 16.16 -3.09
N ASP A 307 4.00 16.47 -2.28
CA ASP A 307 2.82 15.61 -2.12
C ASP A 307 2.03 15.51 -3.42
N LEU A 308 1.44 14.35 -3.69
CA LEU A 308 0.68 14.11 -4.92
C LEU A 308 -0.47 15.12 -5.10
N PHE A 309 -1.25 15.35 -4.04
CA PHE A 309 -2.41 16.25 -4.10
C PHE A 309 -2.00 17.72 -4.23
N GLU A 310 -0.89 18.10 -3.60
CA GLU A 310 -0.32 19.43 -3.79
C GLU A 310 0.17 19.64 -5.23
N PHE A 311 0.84 18.63 -5.79
CA PHE A 311 1.28 18.65 -7.19
C PHE A 311 0.10 18.74 -8.16
N GLU A 312 -0.98 17.98 -7.95
CA GLU A 312 -2.19 18.03 -8.77
C GLU A 312 -2.89 19.38 -8.65
N ARG A 313 -2.99 19.93 -7.44
CA ARG A 313 -3.60 21.25 -7.19
C ARG A 313 -2.85 22.38 -7.87
N GLU A 314 -1.52 22.41 -7.79
CA GLU A 314 -0.70 23.43 -8.46
C GLU A 314 -0.78 23.31 -9.98
N ASN A 315 -0.81 22.08 -10.51
CA ASN A 315 -1.02 21.85 -11.94
C ASN A 315 -2.42 22.29 -12.41
N GLN A 316 -3.45 22.02 -11.62
CA GLN A 316 -4.81 22.46 -11.94
C GLN A 316 -4.89 23.99 -11.99
N LYS A 317 -4.32 24.70 -11.03
CA LYS A 317 -4.22 26.17 -11.06
C LYS A 317 -3.51 26.68 -12.30
N ALA A 318 -2.38 26.06 -12.65
CA ALA A 318 -1.63 26.45 -13.85
C ALA A 318 -2.45 26.25 -15.13
N VAL A 319 -3.21 25.16 -15.24
CA VAL A 319 -4.09 24.90 -16.39
C VAL A 319 -5.25 25.90 -16.44
N GLU A 320 -5.89 26.22 -15.31
CA GLU A 320 -6.96 27.22 -15.21
C GLU A 320 -6.48 28.62 -15.61
N GLU A 321 -5.23 28.97 -15.31
CA GLU A 321 -4.58 30.21 -15.71
C GLU A 321 -4.01 30.19 -17.17
N GLY A 322 -4.14 29.07 -17.86
CA GLY A 322 -3.60 28.88 -19.22
C GLY A 322 -2.08 28.80 -19.30
N LYS A 323 -1.43 28.44 -18.19
CA LYS A 323 0.01 28.23 -18.05
C LYS A 323 0.39 26.76 -18.28
N ARG A 324 1.68 26.50 -18.48
CA ARG A 324 2.20 25.13 -18.63
C ARG A 324 2.27 24.44 -17.27
N PRO A 325 1.63 23.27 -17.09
CA PRO A 325 1.73 22.49 -15.86
C PRO A 325 3.15 21.92 -15.65
N ALA A 326 3.48 21.61 -14.42
CA ALA A 326 4.69 20.87 -14.07
C ALA A 326 4.59 19.40 -14.47
N THR A 327 5.72 18.78 -14.83
CA THR A 327 5.82 17.35 -15.05
C THR A 327 6.55 16.68 -13.90
N GLY A 328 6.14 15.48 -13.53
CA GLY A 328 6.76 14.74 -12.42
C GLY A 328 6.46 13.26 -12.47
N LYS A 329 7.29 12.49 -11.76
CA LYS A 329 7.13 11.04 -11.61
C LYS A 329 6.82 10.66 -10.17
N ARG A 330 5.84 9.80 -9.98
CA ARG A 330 5.61 9.19 -8.67
C ARG A 330 6.81 8.34 -8.28
N ILE A 331 7.21 8.44 -7.02
CA ILE A 331 8.35 7.70 -6.48
C ILE A 331 7.88 6.76 -5.38
N LEU A 332 8.56 5.64 -5.25
CA LEU A 332 8.39 4.72 -4.15
C LEU A 332 9.40 5.06 -3.06
N LEU A 333 8.92 5.34 -1.86
CA LEU A 333 9.75 5.59 -0.68
C LEU A 333 9.60 4.43 0.30
N GLY A 334 10.69 4.00 0.92
CA GLY A 334 10.61 3.13 2.09
C GLY A 334 9.92 3.84 3.25
N ILE A 335 9.31 3.08 4.17
CA ILE A 335 8.53 3.63 5.29
C ILE A 335 9.32 4.64 6.14
N THR A 336 10.62 4.39 6.38
CA THR A 336 11.49 5.34 7.12
C THR A 336 11.64 6.67 6.37
N LYS A 337 11.89 6.62 5.06
CA LYS A 337 12.02 7.83 4.25
C LYS A 337 10.67 8.56 4.09
N ALA A 338 9.58 7.81 3.93
CA ALA A 338 8.23 8.36 3.83
C ALA A 338 7.82 9.07 5.12
N ALA A 339 8.13 8.50 6.30
CA ALA A 339 7.86 9.11 7.60
C ALA A 339 8.65 10.42 7.82
N LEU A 340 9.87 10.52 7.28
CA LEU A 340 10.68 11.76 7.33
C LEU A 340 10.28 12.80 6.28
N ALA A 341 9.69 12.35 5.17
CA ALA A 341 9.21 13.20 4.07
C ALA A 341 7.80 13.76 4.29
N THR A 342 7.23 13.60 5.48
CA THR A 342 5.93 14.18 5.85
C THR A 342 5.98 15.70 5.91
N ASP A 343 4.83 16.34 5.71
CA ASP A 343 4.71 17.80 5.74
C ASP A 343 4.79 18.36 7.18
N SER A 344 4.42 17.54 8.20
CA SER A 344 4.58 17.86 9.60
C SER A 344 6.03 17.69 10.06
N PHE A 345 6.71 18.80 10.32
CA PHE A 345 8.09 18.75 10.86
C PHE A 345 8.12 18.29 12.32
N LEU A 346 7.06 18.50 13.10
CA LEU A 346 6.95 18.01 14.47
C LEU A 346 6.91 16.48 14.51
N SER A 347 6.12 15.86 13.63
CA SER A 347 6.06 14.40 13.51
C SER A 347 7.41 13.82 13.08
N ALA A 348 8.02 14.38 12.05
CA ALA A 348 9.33 13.95 11.56
C ALA A 348 10.42 14.07 12.63
N ALA A 349 10.48 15.20 13.35
CA ALA A 349 11.46 15.45 14.40
C ALA A 349 11.34 14.49 15.58
N SER A 350 10.12 14.05 15.92
CA SER A 350 9.89 13.09 16.99
C SER A 350 10.21 11.64 16.62
N PHE A 351 10.39 11.35 15.32
CA PHE A 351 10.73 10.03 14.83
C PHE A 351 12.23 9.77 14.84
N GLN A 352 12.98 10.48 13.99
CA GLN A 352 14.44 10.37 13.87
C GLN A 352 15.05 11.70 13.40
N GLU A 353 16.37 11.82 13.51
CA GLU A 353 17.13 12.98 13.02
C GLU A 353 16.60 14.34 13.53
N THR A 354 16.20 14.42 14.78
CA THR A 354 15.53 15.57 15.40
C THR A 354 16.22 16.90 15.10
N THR A 355 17.52 16.96 15.29
CA THR A 355 18.30 18.19 15.08
C THR A 355 18.25 18.64 13.62
N ARG A 356 18.43 17.71 12.68
CA ARG A 356 18.43 18.01 11.24
C ARG A 356 17.06 18.52 10.80
N VAL A 357 15.99 17.81 11.18
CA VAL A 357 14.61 18.17 10.81
C VAL A 357 14.22 19.53 11.34
N LEU A 358 14.50 19.82 12.63
CA LEU A 358 14.22 21.11 13.23
C LEU A 358 15.03 22.25 12.61
N THR A 359 16.32 22.01 12.31
CA THR A 359 17.16 23.01 11.65
C THR A 359 16.63 23.34 10.25
N GLU A 360 16.30 22.33 9.45
CA GLU A 360 15.71 22.54 8.12
C GLU A 360 14.35 23.26 8.18
N ALA A 361 13.52 22.91 9.15
CA ALA A 361 12.22 23.55 9.34
C ALA A 361 12.37 25.03 9.72
N ALA A 362 13.34 25.34 10.61
CA ALA A 362 13.63 26.71 11.02
C ALA A 362 14.17 27.57 9.86
N ILE A 363 15.11 27.02 9.08
CA ILE A 363 15.69 27.72 7.92
C ILE A 363 14.63 28.00 6.85
N LYS A 364 13.72 27.04 6.61
CA LYS A 364 12.66 27.15 5.61
C LYS A 364 11.41 27.89 6.11
N GLY A 365 11.34 28.26 7.38
CA GLY A 365 10.15 28.90 7.98
C GLY A 365 8.91 28.04 7.89
N LYS A 366 9.04 26.71 8.03
CA LYS A 366 7.91 25.77 7.88
C LYS A 366 6.86 26.00 8.96
N VAL A 367 5.58 25.93 8.53
CA VAL A 367 4.42 25.91 9.40
C VAL A 367 3.85 24.51 9.41
N ASP A 368 3.59 23.96 10.61
CA ASP A 368 3.00 22.62 10.74
C ASP A 368 1.48 22.71 10.64
N PRO A 369 0.84 21.96 9.73
CA PRO A 369 -0.61 22.03 9.53
C PRO A 369 -1.42 21.31 10.61
N LEU A 370 -0.79 20.55 11.52
CA LEU A 370 -1.39 19.81 12.63
C LEU A 370 -2.51 18.84 12.18
N VAL A 371 -2.31 18.16 11.07
CA VAL A 371 -3.30 17.26 10.48
C VAL A 371 -3.28 15.86 11.10
N GLY A 372 -2.12 15.36 11.51
CA GLY A 372 -1.97 14.02 12.05
C GLY A 372 -2.22 13.93 13.56
N LEU A 373 -2.07 12.74 14.12
CA LEU A 373 -2.29 12.47 15.54
C LEU A 373 -1.13 12.97 16.40
N LYS A 374 0.09 12.67 15.98
CA LYS A 374 1.31 12.82 16.77
C LYS A 374 1.66 14.27 17.08
N GLU A 375 1.58 15.16 16.10
CA GLU A 375 1.83 16.59 16.25
C GLU A 375 0.82 17.24 17.21
N ASN A 376 -0.46 16.83 17.17
CA ASN A 376 -1.47 17.33 18.10
C ASN A 376 -1.21 16.86 19.53
N VAL A 377 -0.78 15.61 19.71
CA VAL A 377 -0.39 15.07 21.02
C VAL A 377 0.81 15.82 21.59
N ILE A 378 1.84 16.10 20.77
CA ILE A 378 3.04 16.83 21.20
C ILE A 378 2.69 18.23 21.71
N ILE A 379 1.76 18.93 21.02
CA ILE A 379 1.33 20.29 21.42
C ILE A 379 0.31 20.27 22.55
N GLY A 380 -0.28 19.11 22.86
CA GLY A 380 -1.32 18.98 23.89
C GLY A 380 -2.72 19.40 23.42
N LYS A 381 -2.97 19.35 22.12
CA LYS A 381 -4.31 19.51 21.53
C LYS A 381 -5.03 18.18 21.43
N LEU A 382 -6.37 18.23 21.32
CA LEU A 382 -7.16 17.05 21.00
C LEU A 382 -6.75 16.50 19.63
N ILE A 383 -6.64 15.17 19.54
CA ILE A 383 -6.32 14.49 18.29
C ILE A 383 -7.48 14.67 17.28
N PRO A 384 -7.19 14.78 15.98
CA PRO A 384 -8.22 14.94 14.95
C PRO A 384 -8.89 13.60 14.57
N ALA A 385 -9.15 12.77 15.58
CA ALA A 385 -9.79 11.45 15.45
C ALA A 385 -10.77 11.22 16.60
N GLY A 386 -11.76 10.35 16.41
CA GLY A 386 -12.78 10.05 17.39
C GLY A 386 -13.51 11.29 17.86
N THR A 387 -13.68 11.45 19.17
CA THR A 387 -14.36 12.61 19.79
C THR A 387 -13.58 13.92 19.70
N GLY A 388 -12.32 13.91 19.31
CA GLY A 388 -11.51 15.12 19.10
C GLY A 388 -11.76 15.82 17.75
N MET A 389 -12.58 15.25 16.88
CA MET A 389 -12.93 15.87 15.60
C MET A 389 -13.76 17.14 15.79
N SER A 390 -13.59 18.08 14.84
CA SER A 390 -14.32 19.37 14.88
C SER A 390 -15.84 19.23 14.94
N ARG A 391 -16.40 18.18 14.30
CA ARG A 391 -17.85 17.91 14.33
C ARG A 391 -18.42 17.67 15.73
N TYR A 392 -17.60 17.32 16.71
CA TYR A 392 -18.04 17.11 18.10
C TYR A 392 -17.80 18.32 19.01
N LYS A 393 -17.18 19.39 18.51
CA LYS A 393 -16.90 20.60 19.32
C LYS A 393 -18.15 21.47 19.54
N ASP A 394 -19.08 21.42 18.57
CA ASP A 394 -20.27 22.25 18.54
C ASP A 394 -21.54 21.46 18.90
N ILE A 395 -21.40 20.36 19.66
CA ILE A 395 -22.54 19.55 20.12
C ILE A 395 -22.93 20.01 21.53
N ASP A 396 -24.13 20.57 21.66
CA ASP A 396 -24.76 20.82 22.92
C ASP A 396 -25.49 19.57 23.41
N ILE A 397 -25.21 19.16 24.64
CA ILE A 397 -25.86 17.99 25.27
C ILE A 397 -27.04 18.53 26.11
N TYR A 398 -28.22 18.14 25.74
CA TYR A 398 -29.44 18.40 26.53
C TYR A 398 -29.81 17.12 27.28
N GLU A 399 -30.00 17.20 28.62
CA GLU A 399 -30.70 16.18 29.38
C GLU A 399 -32.16 16.14 28.93
N ASN A 400 -32.62 15.01 28.39
CA ASN A 400 -34.04 14.78 28.25
C ASN A 400 -34.58 14.53 29.68
N ASP A 401 -35.26 15.52 30.25
CA ASP A 401 -36.10 15.26 31.39
C ASP A 401 -37.14 14.23 31.01
N VAL A 402 -36.88 13.00 31.39
CA VAL A 402 -37.87 11.92 31.33
C VAL A 402 -38.95 12.37 32.31
N ALA A 403 -40.03 12.94 31.81
CA ALA A 403 -41.22 13.23 32.59
C ALA A 403 -41.62 11.91 33.26
N GLU A 404 -41.44 11.81 34.57
CA GLU A 404 -42.01 10.75 35.40
C GLU A 404 -43.52 10.73 35.11
N ALA A 405 -43.95 9.67 34.40
CA ALA A 405 -45.37 9.38 34.33
C ALA A 405 -45.84 9.06 35.75
N THR A 406 -46.41 10.07 36.39
CA THR A 406 -47.18 9.83 37.59
C THR A 406 -48.35 8.96 37.22
N ASP A 407 -48.27 7.68 37.57
CA ASP A 407 -49.42 6.80 37.68
C ASP A 407 -50.35 7.38 38.73
N GLU A 408 -51.37 8.05 38.27
CA GLU A 408 -52.57 8.25 39.11
C GLU A 408 -53.48 7.04 39.00
N VAL A 409 -53.72 6.44 40.17
CA VAL A 409 -54.59 5.31 40.48
C VAL A 409 -56.04 5.58 40.15
#